data_133de0ffc8427f61250b56bb101bdefe
#
_entry.id   133de0ffc8427f61250b56bb101bdefe
#
_cell.length_a   1.000
_cell.length_b   1.000
_cell.length_c   1.000
_cell.angle_alpha   90.00
_cell.angle_beta   90.00
_cell.angle_gamma   90.00
#
_symmetry.space_group_name_H-M   'P 1'
#
loop_
_entity.id
_entity.type
_entity.pdbx_description
1 polymer ?
#
loop_
_entity_poly.entity_id
_entity_poly.type
_entity_poly.pdbx_seq_one_letter_code
_entity_poly.pdbx_strand_id
1 'polypeptide(L)'
;MTTLSATSATPELRLGLCCLNTVLRSMKPPVFASRSCIQATLLNKGYDYVRQLARQNIADIHTMMRWNYEHGIYVFRLSSDIFPHITNPVVDRTIYTLDDFVDELAELGEVARRYNQRISFHPAQFNVLGTPNPKALQQTIYELHIHATILDMMGCDSDSTMVIHGGGIYGDKEATMKRWCRNYRRLPAHIRNRLVLENCEKAFSLEDCLKISEEINIPIVLDNHHYDCYKLLHPKDIAAQTSIEDYIPRVLETWRRRGIRPEFHLSEQGCGRIGHHSDYISQIPEYYKEIPSKYGMSVDIMIEAKMKEQAILQLRSQLPMSSF
;
A
#
# COMPACT_ATOMS: atom_id res chain seq x y z
N MET A 1 35.75 23.87 -6.25
CA MET A 1 34.73 23.08 -5.50
C MET A 1 33.43 23.82 -5.60
N THR A 2 32.62 23.48 -6.58
CA THR A 2 31.30 24.10 -6.81
C THR A 2 30.29 23.24 -6.06
N THR A 3 29.81 23.71 -4.95
CA THR A 3 28.70 23.12 -4.20
C THR A 3 27.44 23.21 -5.07
N LEU A 4 27.01 22.11 -5.65
CA LEU A 4 25.69 21.98 -6.24
C LEU A 4 24.66 22.16 -5.10
N SER A 5 24.06 23.34 -5.03
CA SER A 5 22.87 23.61 -4.25
C SER A 5 21.78 22.67 -4.72
N ALA A 6 21.45 21.66 -3.90
CA ALA A 6 20.23 20.91 -4.07
C ALA A 6 19.07 21.90 -3.91
N THR A 7 18.44 22.27 -5.02
CA THR A 7 17.16 22.98 -4.99
C THR A 7 16.17 22.03 -4.33
N SER A 8 15.83 22.31 -3.06
CA SER A 8 14.76 21.57 -2.38
C SER A 8 13.48 21.79 -3.17
N ALA A 9 12.99 20.73 -3.82
CA ALA A 9 11.69 20.78 -4.50
C ALA A 9 10.63 21.26 -3.51
N THR A 10 9.74 22.12 -3.98
CA THR A 10 8.61 22.59 -3.16
C THR A 10 7.80 21.40 -2.68
N PRO A 11 7.45 21.31 -1.39
CA PRO A 11 6.61 20.22 -0.89
C PRO A 11 5.29 20.13 -1.65
N GLU A 12 4.88 18.93 -2.02
CA GLU A 12 3.73 18.67 -2.87
C GLU A 12 2.84 17.56 -2.31
N LEU A 13 1.57 17.54 -2.74
CA LEU A 13 0.62 16.46 -2.52
C LEU A 13 0.39 15.74 -3.85
N ARG A 14 0.58 14.42 -3.87
CA ARG A 14 0.30 13.59 -5.05
C ARG A 14 -0.78 12.58 -4.75
N LEU A 15 -1.62 12.28 -5.76
CA LEU A 15 -2.66 11.25 -5.66
C LEU A 15 -2.14 9.95 -6.27
N GLY A 16 -2.45 8.82 -5.61
CA GLY A 16 -2.00 7.49 -5.99
C GLY A 16 -3.12 6.58 -6.45
N LEU A 17 -2.80 5.71 -7.42
CA LEU A 17 -3.71 4.71 -7.99
C LEU A 17 -3.57 3.35 -7.29
N CYS A 18 -4.71 2.77 -6.89
CA CYS A 18 -4.79 1.44 -6.27
C CYS A 18 -5.05 0.33 -7.30
N CYS A 19 -4.01 -0.40 -7.66
CA CYS A 19 -3.98 -1.73 -8.29
C CYS A 19 -4.63 -1.87 -9.67
N LEU A 20 -5.66 -1.10 -10.00
CA LEU A 20 -6.49 -1.30 -11.18
C LEU A 20 -6.77 0.04 -11.86
N ASN A 21 -6.79 0.02 -13.20
CA ASN A 21 -7.28 1.12 -14.03
C ASN A 21 -8.55 0.65 -14.77
N THR A 22 -9.68 1.32 -14.53
CA THR A 22 -10.99 0.90 -15.06
C THR A 22 -11.10 1.12 -16.55
N VAL A 23 -10.51 2.21 -17.08
CA VAL A 23 -10.46 2.51 -18.51
C VAL A 23 -9.68 1.43 -19.25
N LEU A 24 -8.47 1.12 -18.79
CA LEU A 24 -7.62 0.11 -19.39
C LEU A 24 -8.24 -1.30 -19.30
N ARG A 25 -8.89 -1.61 -18.19
CA ARG A 25 -9.59 -2.89 -18.02
C ARG A 25 -10.78 -3.06 -18.96
N SER A 26 -11.42 -1.98 -19.40
CA SER A 26 -12.53 -2.02 -20.34
C SER A 26 -12.11 -2.20 -21.81
N MET A 27 -10.80 -2.09 -22.09
CA MET A 27 -10.26 -2.26 -23.46
C MET A 27 -10.38 -3.69 -23.96
N LYS A 28 -10.17 -3.88 -25.25
CA LYS A 28 -10.14 -5.17 -25.93
C LYS A 28 -8.81 -5.33 -26.68
N PRO A 29 -7.87 -6.18 -26.26
CA PRO A 29 -7.90 -6.97 -25.02
C PRO A 29 -7.84 -6.13 -23.74
N PRO A 30 -8.37 -6.62 -22.60
CA PRO A 30 -8.35 -5.88 -21.36
C PRO A 30 -6.94 -5.87 -20.75
N VAL A 31 -6.54 -4.72 -20.17
CA VAL A 31 -5.26 -4.50 -19.50
C VAL A 31 -5.49 -4.45 -17.97
N PHE A 32 -4.90 -5.39 -17.23
CA PHE A 32 -4.95 -5.46 -15.77
C PHE A 32 -3.93 -6.48 -15.23
N ALA A 33 -3.45 -6.31 -14.00
CA ALA A 33 -2.29 -7.02 -13.45
C ALA A 33 -2.64 -8.07 -12.37
N SER A 34 -3.83 -8.65 -12.44
CA SER A 34 -4.31 -9.63 -11.45
C SER A 34 -4.96 -10.85 -12.10
N ARG A 35 -4.46 -11.25 -13.27
CA ARG A 35 -4.89 -12.52 -13.87
C ARG A 35 -4.45 -13.66 -12.99
N SER A 36 -5.39 -14.57 -12.73
CA SER A 36 -5.15 -15.75 -11.92
C SER A 36 -5.94 -16.92 -12.47
N CYS A 37 -5.84 -18.08 -11.83
CA CYS A 37 -6.65 -19.26 -12.11
C CYS A 37 -7.01 -19.96 -10.79
N ILE A 38 -7.99 -20.85 -10.84
CA ILE A 38 -8.28 -21.71 -9.69
C ILE A 38 -7.22 -22.81 -9.54
N GLN A 39 -7.05 -23.32 -8.33
CA GLN A 39 -6.06 -24.36 -8.03
C GLN A 39 -6.18 -25.59 -8.93
N ALA A 40 -7.41 -26.02 -9.25
CA ALA A 40 -7.63 -27.15 -10.17
C ALA A 40 -7.05 -26.88 -11.57
N THR A 41 -7.07 -25.64 -12.05
CA THR A 41 -6.47 -25.25 -13.32
C THR A 41 -4.94 -25.30 -13.25
N LEU A 42 -4.33 -24.81 -12.15
CA LEU A 42 -2.90 -24.93 -11.91
C LEU A 42 -2.46 -26.42 -11.95
N LEU A 43 -3.15 -27.29 -11.21
CA LEU A 43 -2.82 -28.71 -11.16
C LEU A 43 -2.96 -29.40 -12.52
N ASN A 44 -3.90 -28.99 -13.35
CA ASN A 44 -4.15 -29.56 -14.68
C ASN A 44 -3.22 -29.03 -15.77
N LYS A 45 -2.96 -27.70 -15.77
CA LYS A 45 -2.17 -27.02 -16.83
C LYS A 45 -0.69 -26.82 -16.46
N GLY A 46 -0.33 -27.05 -15.20
CA GLY A 46 1.04 -26.94 -14.70
C GLY A 46 1.54 -25.51 -14.51
N TYR A 47 2.80 -25.40 -14.09
CA TYR A 47 3.45 -24.14 -13.72
C TYR A 47 3.70 -23.21 -14.92
N ASP A 48 3.91 -23.73 -16.12
CA ASP A 48 4.12 -22.88 -17.30
C ASP A 48 2.91 -22.01 -17.62
N TYR A 49 1.71 -22.52 -17.36
CA TYR A 49 0.51 -21.74 -17.52
C TYR A 49 0.45 -20.54 -16.55
N VAL A 50 0.78 -20.73 -15.27
CA VAL A 50 0.79 -19.64 -14.31
C VAL A 50 1.95 -18.64 -14.55
N ARG A 51 3.09 -19.13 -15.08
CA ARG A 51 4.17 -18.25 -15.56
C ARG A 51 3.71 -17.34 -16.69
N GLN A 52 2.94 -17.87 -17.64
CA GLN A 52 2.37 -17.06 -18.73
C GLN A 52 1.40 -16.00 -18.20
N LEU A 53 0.54 -16.34 -17.23
CA LEU A 53 -0.34 -15.36 -16.58
C LEU A 53 0.46 -14.27 -15.86
N ALA A 54 1.52 -14.63 -15.13
CA ALA A 54 2.40 -13.68 -14.45
C ALA A 54 3.08 -12.74 -15.43
N ARG A 55 3.65 -13.25 -16.53
CA ARG A 55 4.26 -12.41 -17.59
C ARG A 55 3.26 -11.45 -18.22
N GLN A 56 2.02 -11.91 -18.46
CA GLN A 56 0.98 -11.01 -18.96
C GLN A 56 0.62 -9.93 -17.93
N ASN A 57 0.57 -10.26 -16.63
CA ASN A 57 0.36 -9.27 -15.57
C ASN A 57 1.49 -8.22 -15.55
N ILE A 58 2.75 -8.65 -15.66
CA ILE A 58 3.91 -7.75 -15.71
C ILE A 58 3.82 -6.83 -16.95
N ALA A 59 3.54 -7.39 -18.12
CA ALA A 59 3.40 -6.61 -19.36
C ALA A 59 2.28 -5.55 -19.25
N ASP A 60 1.19 -5.90 -18.59
CA ASP A 60 0.09 -4.95 -18.36
C ASP A 60 0.44 -3.87 -17.34
N ILE A 61 1.28 -4.16 -16.35
CA ILE A 61 1.80 -3.13 -15.42
C ILE A 61 2.61 -2.08 -16.20
N HIS A 62 3.43 -2.45 -17.16
CA HIS A 62 4.13 -1.49 -18.03
C HIS A 62 3.15 -0.53 -18.72
N THR A 63 2.04 -1.07 -19.27
CA THR A 63 1.00 -0.27 -19.90
C THR A 63 0.31 0.66 -18.90
N MET A 64 0.02 0.17 -17.68
CA MET A 64 -0.58 0.96 -16.62
C MET A 64 0.34 2.08 -16.15
N MET A 65 1.64 1.82 -15.96
CA MET A 65 2.61 2.85 -15.55
C MET A 65 2.76 3.96 -16.62
N ARG A 66 2.79 3.60 -17.90
CA ARG A 66 2.80 4.57 -18.98
C ARG A 66 1.53 5.43 -18.96
N TRP A 67 0.37 4.81 -18.84
CA TRP A 67 -0.90 5.51 -18.74
C TRP A 67 -0.93 6.45 -17.53
N ASN A 68 -0.46 6.00 -16.37
CA ASN A 68 -0.34 6.82 -15.17
C ASN A 68 0.52 8.06 -15.43
N TYR A 69 1.70 7.88 -16.03
CA TYR A 69 2.60 8.98 -16.39
C TYR A 69 1.93 9.99 -17.34
N GLU A 70 1.29 9.52 -18.41
CA GLU A 70 0.56 10.35 -19.37
C GLU A 70 -0.60 11.14 -18.74
N HIS A 71 -1.11 10.67 -17.59
CA HIS A 71 -2.19 11.30 -16.86
C HIS A 71 -1.73 11.94 -15.53
N GLY A 72 -0.41 12.11 -15.31
CA GLY A 72 0.15 12.78 -14.13
C GLY A 72 -0.12 12.06 -12.82
N ILE A 73 -0.19 10.73 -12.82
CA ILE A 73 -0.29 9.89 -11.63
C ILE A 73 1.09 9.27 -11.38
N TYR A 74 1.74 9.62 -10.27
CA TYR A 74 3.12 9.24 -9.98
C TYR A 74 3.25 8.29 -8.78
N VAL A 75 2.15 7.85 -8.21
CA VAL A 75 2.11 6.89 -7.11
C VAL A 75 1.22 5.71 -7.52
N PHE A 76 1.77 4.51 -7.47
CA PHE A 76 1.07 3.34 -7.95
C PHE A 76 1.22 2.15 -7.01
N ARG A 77 0.13 1.72 -6.41
CA ARG A 77 0.06 0.48 -5.63
C ARG A 77 -0.17 -0.70 -6.58
N LEU A 78 0.79 -1.61 -6.63
CA LEU A 78 0.68 -2.84 -7.41
C LEU A 78 -0.31 -3.82 -6.77
N SER A 79 -0.90 -4.70 -7.60
CA SER A 79 -1.70 -5.81 -7.10
C SER A 79 -0.82 -6.85 -6.41
N SER A 80 -1.29 -7.42 -5.30
CA SER A 80 -0.64 -8.59 -4.68
C SER A 80 -0.75 -9.87 -5.52
N ASP A 81 -1.62 -9.87 -6.55
CA ASP A 81 -1.91 -11.03 -7.39
C ASP A 81 -1.11 -11.05 -8.71
N ILE A 82 0.01 -10.33 -8.80
CA ILE A 82 0.85 -10.31 -10.02
C ILE A 82 1.32 -11.73 -10.37
N PHE A 83 1.71 -12.51 -9.36
CA PHE A 83 2.21 -13.88 -9.50
C PHE A 83 1.18 -14.86 -8.96
N PRO A 84 0.32 -15.45 -9.82
CA PRO A 84 -0.74 -16.35 -9.38
C PRO A 84 -0.19 -17.52 -8.57
N HIS A 85 -0.77 -17.77 -7.39
CA HIS A 85 -0.44 -18.89 -6.50
C HIS A 85 0.98 -18.89 -5.90
N ILE A 86 1.84 -17.91 -6.14
CA ILE A 86 3.26 -17.98 -5.71
C ILE A 86 3.42 -18.18 -4.19
N THR A 87 2.46 -17.71 -3.40
CA THR A 87 2.45 -17.86 -1.94
C THR A 87 1.54 -19.00 -1.46
N ASN A 88 0.83 -19.66 -2.38
CA ASN A 88 -0.08 -20.75 -2.03
C ASN A 88 0.71 -21.94 -1.46
N PRO A 89 0.35 -22.51 -0.28
CA PRO A 89 1.06 -23.63 0.33
C PRO A 89 1.11 -24.91 -0.50
N VAL A 90 0.23 -25.07 -1.49
CA VAL A 90 0.21 -26.25 -2.38
C VAL A 90 1.20 -26.15 -3.54
N VAL A 91 1.79 -24.96 -3.74
CA VAL A 91 2.78 -24.73 -4.81
C VAL A 91 4.14 -25.24 -4.36
N ASP A 92 4.82 -25.97 -5.23
CA ASP A 92 6.20 -26.32 -5.04
C ASP A 92 7.09 -25.09 -5.27
N ARG A 93 7.60 -24.57 -4.17
CA ARG A 93 8.43 -23.36 -4.11
C ARG A 93 9.82 -23.53 -4.71
N THR A 94 10.19 -24.71 -5.15
CA THR A 94 11.44 -24.98 -5.88
C THR A 94 11.26 -24.97 -7.40
N ILE A 95 9.98 -25.05 -7.87
CA ILE A 95 9.65 -25.11 -9.29
C ILE A 95 9.11 -23.77 -9.81
N TYR A 96 8.33 -23.05 -8.99
CA TYR A 96 7.74 -21.77 -9.35
C TYR A 96 8.18 -20.69 -8.35
N THR A 97 9.11 -19.87 -8.77
CA THR A 97 9.79 -18.86 -7.94
C THR A 97 9.83 -17.51 -8.65
N LEU A 98 10.22 -16.46 -7.92
CA LEU A 98 10.47 -15.15 -8.53
C LEU A 98 11.71 -15.14 -9.43
N ASP A 99 12.62 -16.10 -9.28
CA ASP A 99 13.81 -16.22 -10.14
C ASP A 99 13.45 -16.48 -11.60
N ASP A 100 12.25 -17.00 -11.87
CA ASP A 100 11.71 -17.16 -13.22
C ASP A 100 11.44 -15.80 -13.93
N PHE A 101 11.52 -14.66 -13.21
CA PHE A 101 11.08 -13.34 -13.66
C PHE A 101 12.08 -12.21 -13.35
N VAL A 102 13.35 -12.53 -13.12
CA VAL A 102 14.39 -11.56 -12.72
C VAL A 102 14.51 -10.42 -13.72
N ASP A 103 14.62 -10.76 -15.01
CA ASP A 103 14.80 -9.78 -16.07
C ASP A 103 13.57 -8.89 -16.25
N GLU A 104 12.38 -9.51 -16.24
CA GLU A 104 11.10 -8.79 -16.38
C GLU A 104 10.85 -7.85 -15.19
N LEU A 105 11.21 -8.25 -13.96
CA LEU A 105 11.10 -7.39 -12.78
C LEU A 105 12.11 -6.24 -12.79
N ALA A 106 13.35 -6.51 -13.22
CA ALA A 106 14.36 -5.46 -13.38
C ALA A 106 13.92 -4.41 -14.41
N GLU A 107 13.41 -4.85 -15.57
CA GLU A 107 12.85 -3.96 -16.58
C GLU A 107 11.66 -3.16 -16.05
N LEU A 108 10.76 -3.79 -15.30
CA LEU A 108 9.63 -3.11 -14.68
C LEU A 108 10.09 -1.99 -13.71
N GLY A 109 11.15 -2.23 -12.96
CA GLY A 109 11.78 -1.23 -12.11
C GLY A 109 12.39 -0.06 -12.88
N GLU A 110 13.03 -0.32 -14.05
CA GLU A 110 13.51 0.73 -14.93
C GLU A 110 12.38 1.60 -15.49
N VAL A 111 11.27 0.97 -15.85
CA VAL A 111 10.06 1.69 -16.31
C VAL A 111 9.47 2.53 -15.18
N ALA A 112 9.41 2.01 -13.96
CA ALA A 112 8.95 2.78 -12.81
C ALA A 112 9.81 4.03 -12.58
N ARG A 113 11.14 3.90 -12.63
CA ARG A 113 12.07 5.05 -12.52
C ARG A 113 11.91 6.04 -13.68
N ARG A 114 11.82 5.54 -14.92
CA ARG A 114 11.63 6.37 -16.13
C ARG A 114 10.37 7.25 -16.04
N TYR A 115 9.28 6.71 -15.49
CA TYR A 115 8.02 7.41 -15.34
C TYR A 115 7.83 8.05 -13.96
N ASN A 116 8.90 8.11 -13.16
CA ASN A 116 8.87 8.66 -11.81
C ASN A 116 7.73 8.09 -10.94
N GLN A 117 7.47 6.77 -11.08
CA GLN A 117 6.44 6.08 -10.32
C GLN A 117 6.98 5.64 -8.97
N ARG A 118 6.41 6.14 -7.88
CA ARG A 118 6.57 5.53 -6.57
C ARG A 118 5.70 4.28 -6.49
N ILE A 119 6.30 3.15 -6.17
CA ILE A 119 5.62 1.85 -6.13
C ILE A 119 5.34 1.47 -4.68
N SER A 120 4.14 0.95 -4.40
CA SER A 120 3.81 0.35 -3.11
C SER A 120 3.02 -0.96 -3.28
N PHE A 121 2.92 -1.71 -2.19
CA PHE A 121 2.03 -2.86 -2.06
C PHE A 121 1.12 -2.72 -0.85
N HIS A 122 -0.01 -3.39 -0.91
CA HIS A 122 -0.89 -3.59 0.23
C HIS A 122 -1.21 -5.09 0.35
N PRO A 123 -0.34 -5.89 1.00
CA PRO A 123 -0.60 -7.31 1.22
C PRO A 123 -1.97 -7.52 1.84
N ALA A 124 -2.66 -8.62 1.43
CA ALA A 124 -4.03 -8.88 1.82
C ALA A 124 -4.24 -8.81 3.35
N GLN A 125 -5.42 -8.42 3.78
CA GLN A 125 -5.79 -8.15 5.20
C GLN A 125 -5.60 -9.33 6.16
N PHE A 126 -5.41 -10.55 5.67
CA PHE A 126 -5.09 -11.71 6.52
C PHE A 126 -3.60 -11.77 6.92
N ASN A 127 -2.76 -10.92 6.36
CA ASN A 127 -1.34 -10.80 6.73
C ASN A 127 -1.21 -9.98 8.02
N VAL A 128 -1.22 -10.66 9.14
CA VAL A 128 -1.23 -10.04 10.48
C VAL A 128 -0.07 -10.54 11.34
N LEU A 129 0.79 -9.62 11.78
CA LEU A 129 1.90 -9.94 12.68
C LEU A 129 1.46 -10.23 14.13
N GLY A 130 0.27 -9.76 14.51
CA GLY A 130 -0.32 -9.97 15.83
C GLY A 130 -0.94 -11.35 16.06
N THR A 131 -0.98 -12.23 15.05
CA THR A 131 -1.60 -13.55 15.16
C THR A 131 -0.93 -14.43 16.24
N PRO A 132 -1.72 -15.13 17.09
CA PRO A 132 -1.18 -16.13 18.01
C PRO A 132 -0.89 -17.47 17.32
N ASN A 133 -1.37 -17.69 16.09
CA ASN A 133 -1.18 -18.93 15.34
C ASN A 133 0.19 -18.95 14.61
N PRO A 134 1.12 -19.86 14.98
CA PRO A 134 2.44 -19.92 14.37
C PRO A 134 2.42 -20.18 12.85
N LYS A 135 1.49 -21.02 12.37
CA LYS A 135 1.37 -21.33 10.93
C LYS A 135 0.90 -20.11 10.14
N ALA A 136 -0.08 -19.37 10.68
CA ALA A 136 -0.54 -18.12 10.08
C ALA A 136 0.59 -17.07 10.04
N LEU A 137 1.38 -16.96 11.13
CA LEU A 137 2.53 -16.06 11.16
C LEU A 137 3.59 -16.44 10.12
N GLN A 138 3.93 -17.72 9.97
CA GLN A 138 4.86 -18.18 8.94
C GLN A 138 4.38 -17.85 7.53
N GLN A 139 3.08 -18.04 7.26
CA GLN A 139 2.49 -17.67 5.98
C GLN A 139 2.55 -16.16 5.74
N THR A 140 2.20 -15.34 6.75
CA THR A 140 2.34 -13.88 6.69
C THR A 140 3.78 -13.46 6.38
N ILE A 141 4.77 -14.03 7.08
CA ILE A 141 6.19 -13.71 6.84
C ILE A 141 6.59 -14.07 5.40
N TYR A 142 6.13 -15.19 4.90
CA TYR A 142 6.41 -15.61 3.51
C TYR A 142 5.76 -14.67 2.48
N GLU A 143 4.50 -14.29 2.68
CA GLU A 143 3.82 -13.29 1.85
C GLU A 143 4.58 -11.96 1.81
N LEU A 144 4.97 -11.45 2.98
CA LEU A 144 5.74 -10.20 3.07
C LEU A 144 7.12 -10.34 2.42
N HIS A 145 7.76 -11.51 2.53
CA HIS A 145 9.03 -11.78 1.87
C HIS A 145 8.90 -11.72 0.35
N ILE A 146 7.87 -12.34 -0.23
CA ILE A 146 7.62 -12.30 -1.68
C ILE A 146 7.42 -10.86 -2.15
N HIS A 147 6.59 -10.07 -1.48
CA HIS A 147 6.36 -8.67 -1.86
C HIS A 147 7.64 -7.81 -1.74
N ALA A 148 8.41 -7.98 -0.67
CA ALA A 148 9.68 -7.29 -0.50
C ALA A 148 10.69 -7.69 -1.59
N THR A 149 10.77 -8.98 -1.92
CA THR A 149 11.67 -9.49 -2.97
C THR A 149 11.30 -8.96 -4.36
N ILE A 150 10.00 -8.82 -4.66
CA ILE A 150 9.56 -8.17 -5.92
C ILE A 150 10.10 -6.73 -5.99
N LEU A 151 9.95 -5.94 -4.92
CA LEU A 151 10.46 -4.57 -4.88
C LEU A 151 11.99 -4.50 -4.96
N ASP A 152 12.69 -5.46 -4.33
CA ASP A 152 14.16 -5.56 -4.40
C ASP A 152 14.63 -5.91 -5.82
N MET A 153 13.97 -6.86 -6.50
CA MET A 153 14.26 -7.23 -7.89
C MET A 153 13.97 -6.10 -8.88
N MET A 154 12.96 -5.27 -8.60
CA MET A 154 12.68 -4.04 -9.34
C MET A 154 13.72 -2.93 -9.07
N GLY A 155 14.62 -3.10 -8.11
CA GLY A 155 15.58 -2.07 -7.68
C GLY A 155 14.90 -0.86 -7.05
N CYS A 156 13.76 -1.06 -6.40
CA CYS A 156 13.07 -0.02 -5.65
C CYS A 156 13.78 0.24 -4.32
N ASP A 157 13.81 1.50 -3.89
CA ASP A 157 14.35 1.92 -2.60
C ASP A 157 13.34 1.74 -1.44
N SER A 158 13.67 2.26 -0.26
CA SER A 158 12.83 2.17 0.94
C SER A 158 11.57 3.04 0.89
N ASP A 159 11.45 3.97 -0.07
CA ASP A 159 10.22 4.74 -0.33
C ASP A 159 9.11 3.85 -0.91
N SER A 160 9.48 2.70 -1.48
CA SER A 160 8.53 1.69 -1.93
C SER A 160 8.06 0.83 -0.76
N THR A 161 6.88 1.15 -0.26
CA THR A 161 6.33 0.63 1.00
C THR A 161 5.42 -0.59 0.83
N MET A 162 5.24 -1.32 1.92
CA MET A 162 4.25 -2.39 2.05
C MET A 162 3.33 -2.07 3.23
N VAL A 163 2.08 -1.75 2.94
CA VAL A 163 1.07 -1.38 3.95
C VAL A 163 0.42 -2.63 4.52
N ILE A 164 0.36 -2.75 5.84
CA ILE A 164 -0.41 -3.80 6.52
C ILE A 164 -1.20 -3.24 7.68
N HIS A 165 -2.33 -3.89 8.00
CA HIS A 165 -3.15 -3.54 9.16
C HIS A 165 -2.64 -4.18 10.47
N GLY A 166 -3.09 -3.63 11.61
CA GLY A 166 -2.83 -4.23 12.92
C GLY A 166 -3.43 -5.62 13.09
N GLY A 167 -4.55 -5.89 12.41
CA GLY A 167 -5.25 -7.18 12.41
C GLY A 167 -6.24 -7.34 13.57
N GLY A 168 -6.53 -8.60 13.94
CA GLY A 168 -7.46 -8.91 15.01
C GLY A 168 -6.83 -8.76 16.41
N ILE A 169 -7.66 -8.52 17.42
CA ILE A 169 -7.23 -8.34 18.82
C ILE A 169 -7.11 -9.66 19.62
N TYR A 170 -7.64 -10.76 19.12
CA TYR A 170 -7.55 -12.11 19.71
C TYR A 170 -7.91 -12.17 21.22
N GLY A 171 -8.94 -11.41 21.62
CA GLY A 171 -9.42 -11.33 23.00
C GLY A 171 -8.65 -10.39 23.93
N ASP A 172 -7.42 -10.01 23.59
CA ASP A 172 -6.56 -9.10 24.35
C ASP A 172 -5.75 -8.22 23.40
N LYS A 173 -6.15 -6.94 23.29
CA LYS A 173 -5.52 -5.96 22.40
C LYS A 173 -4.08 -5.69 22.81
N GLU A 174 -3.81 -5.48 24.10
CA GLU A 174 -2.46 -5.17 24.57
C GLU A 174 -1.46 -6.32 24.34
N ALA A 175 -1.87 -7.54 24.70
CA ALA A 175 -1.05 -8.72 24.42
C ALA A 175 -0.82 -8.90 22.91
N THR A 176 -1.80 -8.54 22.09
CA THR A 176 -1.67 -8.59 20.62
C THR A 176 -0.69 -7.54 20.10
N MET A 177 -0.72 -6.30 20.60
CA MET A 177 0.23 -5.24 20.24
C MET A 177 1.67 -5.63 20.62
N LYS A 178 1.87 -6.15 21.84
CA LYS A 178 3.19 -6.67 22.28
C LYS A 178 3.69 -7.82 21.39
N ARG A 179 2.80 -8.72 20.97
CA ARG A 179 3.11 -9.83 20.05
C ARG A 179 3.45 -9.30 18.67
N TRP A 180 2.71 -8.30 18.18
CA TRP A 180 2.96 -7.61 16.91
C TRP A 180 4.37 -7.00 16.89
N CYS A 181 4.74 -6.21 17.90
CA CYS A 181 6.07 -5.62 18.02
C CYS A 181 7.19 -6.67 18.10
N ARG A 182 6.97 -7.73 18.89
CA ARG A 182 7.93 -8.83 18.99
C ARG A 182 8.15 -9.53 17.65
N ASN A 183 7.09 -9.82 16.90
CA ASN A 183 7.19 -10.49 15.62
C ASN A 183 7.80 -9.58 14.54
N TYR A 184 7.48 -8.28 14.52
CA TYR A 184 8.11 -7.30 13.65
C TYR A 184 9.64 -7.26 13.83
N ARG A 185 10.14 -7.24 15.06
CA ARG A 185 11.60 -7.23 15.35
C ARG A 185 12.33 -8.46 14.80
N ARG A 186 11.62 -9.57 14.59
CA ARG A 186 12.18 -10.82 14.05
C ARG A 186 12.14 -10.90 12.52
N LEU A 187 11.45 -9.99 11.86
CA LEU A 187 11.44 -9.96 10.40
C LEU A 187 12.82 -9.64 9.84
N PRO A 188 13.18 -10.18 8.67
CA PRO A 188 14.34 -9.75 7.91
C PRO A 188 14.34 -8.24 7.62
N ALA A 189 15.51 -7.64 7.50
CA ALA A 189 15.67 -6.20 7.33
C ALA A 189 14.99 -5.69 6.06
N HIS A 190 15.08 -6.40 4.93
CA HIS A 190 14.45 -6.02 3.67
C HIS A 190 12.91 -5.90 3.77
N ILE A 191 12.27 -6.72 4.63
CA ILE A 191 10.85 -6.61 4.93
C ILE A 191 10.59 -5.40 5.85
N ARG A 192 11.32 -5.31 6.99
CA ARG A 192 11.12 -4.24 7.98
C ARG A 192 11.29 -2.85 7.41
N ASN A 193 12.26 -2.68 6.50
CA ASN A 193 12.57 -1.38 5.90
C ASN A 193 11.44 -0.86 4.99
N ARG A 194 10.55 -1.72 4.54
CA ARG A 194 9.43 -1.39 3.65
C ARG A 194 8.08 -1.38 4.35
N LEU A 195 7.98 -2.04 5.52
CA LEU A 195 6.70 -2.18 6.22
C LEU A 195 6.25 -0.87 6.85
N VAL A 196 4.97 -0.56 6.65
CA VAL A 196 4.24 0.53 7.29
C VAL A 196 2.92 0.01 7.84
N LEU A 197 2.41 0.62 8.91
CA LEU A 197 1.23 0.15 9.63
C LEU A 197 0.07 1.10 9.44
N GLU A 198 -1.06 0.57 9.02
CA GLU A 198 -2.30 1.31 8.81
C GLU A 198 -3.29 1.10 9.96
N ASN A 199 -3.98 2.18 10.38
CA ASN A 199 -5.13 2.07 11.27
C ASN A 199 -6.27 1.32 10.58
N CYS A 200 -7.10 0.62 11.34
CA CYS A 200 -8.20 -0.14 10.76
C CYS A 200 -9.56 0.27 11.35
N GLU A 201 -10.60 -0.05 10.62
CA GLU A 201 -11.97 0.37 10.94
C GLU A 201 -12.53 -0.26 12.23
N LYS A 202 -11.95 -1.35 12.74
CA LYS A 202 -12.55 -2.13 13.84
C LYS A 202 -11.68 -2.33 15.07
N ALA A 203 -10.41 -2.59 14.91
CA ALA A 203 -9.58 -3.15 15.97
C ALA A 203 -8.49 -2.20 16.45
N PHE A 204 -7.76 -1.58 15.54
CA PHE A 204 -6.59 -0.74 15.84
C PHE A 204 -6.86 0.70 15.44
N SER A 205 -7.05 1.58 16.43
CA SER A 205 -7.15 3.03 16.23
C SER A 205 -5.80 3.63 15.81
N LEU A 206 -5.80 4.90 15.39
CA LEU A 206 -4.56 5.66 15.18
C LEU A 206 -3.70 5.70 16.44
N GLU A 207 -4.29 5.82 17.62
CA GLU A 207 -3.57 5.82 18.89
C GLU A 207 -2.88 4.48 19.16
N ASP A 208 -3.53 3.35 18.86
CA ASP A 208 -2.92 2.02 18.99
C ASP A 208 -1.74 1.86 18.01
N CYS A 209 -1.90 2.31 16.77
CA CYS A 209 -0.83 2.29 15.76
C CYS A 209 0.36 3.17 16.18
N LEU A 210 0.11 4.35 16.73
CA LEU A 210 1.15 5.25 17.23
C LEU A 210 1.91 4.63 18.41
N LYS A 211 1.26 3.96 19.35
CA LYS A 211 1.93 3.21 20.43
C LYS A 211 2.84 2.13 19.88
N ILE A 212 2.41 1.39 18.86
CA ILE A 212 3.27 0.41 18.16
C ILE A 212 4.46 1.12 17.51
N SER A 213 4.23 2.25 16.83
CA SER A 213 5.28 3.03 16.18
C SER A 213 6.33 3.55 17.16
N GLU A 214 5.92 3.99 18.34
CA GLU A 214 6.83 4.44 19.43
C GLU A 214 7.75 3.30 19.89
N GLU A 215 7.26 2.06 19.91
CA GLU A 215 8.03 0.90 20.36
C GLU A 215 9.01 0.36 19.32
N ILE A 216 8.67 0.42 18.02
CA ILE A 216 9.44 -0.25 16.95
C ILE A 216 9.83 0.63 15.77
N ASN A 217 9.55 1.94 15.83
CA ASN A 217 9.86 2.92 14.79
C ASN A 217 9.29 2.56 13.40
N ILE A 218 8.03 2.09 13.33
CA ILE A 218 7.31 1.83 12.08
C ILE A 218 6.50 3.07 11.66
N PRO A 219 6.53 3.50 10.39
CA PRO A 219 5.67 4.59 9.92
C PRO A 219 4.19 4.19 9.94
N ILE A 220 3.32 5.18 10.14
CA ILE A 220 1.88 4.98 10.21
C ILE A 220 1.21 5.56 8.97
N VAL A 221 0.47 4.73 8.26
CA VAL A 221 -0.48 5.15 7.22
C VAL A 221 -1.76 5.56 7.92
N LEU A 222 -2.16 6.82 7.72
CA LEU A 222 -3.44 7.32 8.19
C LEU A 222 -4.47 7.11 7.07
N ASP A 223 -5.46 6.24 7.32
CA ASP A 223 -6.69 6.15 6.54
C ASP A 223 -7.80 6.89 7.28
N ASN A 224 -8.34 7.94 6.64
CA ASN A 224 -9.38 8.79 7.22
C ASN A 224 -10.71 8.06 7.38
N HIS A 225 -11.06 7.20 6.42
CA HIS A 225 -12.32 6.46 6.48
C HIS A 225 -12.29 5.38 7.56
N HIS A 226 -11.17 4.68 7.72
CA HIS A 226 -10.98 3.75 8.83
C HIS A 226 -11.06 4.46 10.18
N TYR A 227 -10.51 5.68 10.29
CA TYR A 227 -10.66 6.52 11.48
C TYR A 227 -12.13 6.85 11.75
N ASP A 228 -12.89 7.28 10.76
CA ASP A 228 -14.31 7.60 10.89
C ASP A 228 -15.15 6.36 11.25
N CYS A 229 -14.87 5.21 10.62
CA CYS A 229 -15.51 3.94 10.96
C CYS A 229 -15.22 3.53 12.42
N TYR A 230 -13.96 3.67 12.86
CA TYR A 230 -13.56 3.36 14.24
C TYR A 230 -14.33 4.22 15.25
N LYS A 231 -14.48 5.54 15.00
CA LYS A 231 -15.28 6.45 15.84
C LYS A 231 -16.73 5.99 15.96
N LEU A 232 -17.33 5.57 14.86
CA LEU A 232 -18.72 5.10 14.85
C LEU A 232 -18.88 3.80 15.66
N LEU A 233 -17.91 2.90 15.58
CA LEU A 233 -17.96 1.59 16.25
C LEU A 233 -17.54 1.66 17.72
N HIS A 234 -16.71 2.63 18.10
CA HIS A 234 -16.12 2.77 19.44
C HIS A 234 -16.31 4.19 20.04
N PRO A 235 -17.54 4.73 20.12
CA PRO A 235 -17.77 6.14 20.49
C PRO A 235 -17.33 6.49 21.92
N LYS A 236 -17.07 5.49 22.79
CA LYS A 236 -16.57 5.69 24.16
C LYS A 236 -15.06 5.61 24.29
N ASP A 237 -14.35 5.25 23.22
CA ASP A 237 -12.88 5.21 23.22
C ASP A 237 -12.32 6.63 23.15
N ILE A 238 -11.30 6.93 23.92
CA ILE A 238 -10.61 8.23 23.91
C ILE A 238 -10.02 8.50 22.50
N ALA A 239 -9.50 7.47 21.84
CA ALA A 239 -9.01 7.58 20.47
C ALA A 239 -10.09 8.03 19.48
N ALA A 240 -11.35 7.70 19.73
CA ALA A 240 -12.49 8.14 18.93
C ALA A 240 -12.91 9.60 19.21
N GLN A 241 -12.47 10.19 20.32
CA GLN A 241 -12.76 11.57 20.70
C GLN A 241 -11.66 12.55 20.29
N THR A 242 -10.46 12.07 19.98
CA THR A 242 -9.34 12.88 19.47
C THR A 242 -9.60 13.23 18.01
N SER A 243 -9.38 14.49 17.62
CA SER A 243 -9.57 14.90 16.22
C SER A 243 -8.51 14.30 15.29
N ILE A 244 -8.84 14.15 14.01
CA ILE A 244 -7.89 13.63 13.02
C ILE A 244 -6.72 14.61 12.83
N GLU A 245 -6.99 15.91 12.93
CA GLU A 245 -6.00 16.97 12.82
C GLU A 245 -4.93 16.90 13.92
N ASP A 246 -5.29 16.45 15.11
CA ASP A 246 -4.36 16.26 16.23
C ASP A 246 -3.43 15.04 15.99
N TYR A 247 -3.87 14.06 15.20
CA TYR A 247 -3.06 12.91 14.84
C TYR A 247 -2.05 13.22 13.73
N ILE A 248 -2.35 14.11 12.78
CA ILE A 248 -1.50 14.37 11.60
C ILE A 248 -0.05 14.66 11.98
N PRO A 249 0.29 15.61 12.87
CA PRO A 249 1.70 15.90 13.19
C PRO A 249 2.41 14.69 13.82
N ARG A 250 1.72 13.90 14.64
CA ARG A 250 2.26 12.69 15.26
C ARG A 250 2.53 11.60 14.21
N VAL A 251 1.62 11.43 13.26
CA VAL A 251 1.76 10.47 12.16
C VAL A 251 2.90 10.90 11.22
N LEU A 252 2.97 12.18 10.82
CA LEU A 252 4.07 12.70 9.99
C LEU A 252 5.44 12.50 10.64
N GLU A 253 5.54 12.62 11.98
CA GLU A 253 6.77 12.37 12.70
C GLU A 253 7.25 10.91 12.57
N THR A 254 6.35 9.94 12.46
CA THR A 254 6.72 8.53 12.24
C THR A 254 7.44 8.33 10.90
N TRP A 255 7.05 9.06 9.87
CA TRP A 255 7.68 9.06 8.55
C TRP A 255 9.00 9.82 8.53
N ARG A 256 9.04 10.98 9.21
CA ARG A 256 10.27 11.79 9.34
C ARG A 256 11.40 10.98 10.00
N ARG A 257 11.09 10.22 11.06
CA ARG A 257 12.06 9.34 11.74
C ARG A 257 12.62 8.23 10.83
N ARG A 258 11.89 7.86 9.77
CA ARG A 258 12.33 6.88 8.78
C ARG A 258 12.98 7.53 7.56
N GLY A 259 12.87 8.84 7.40
CA GLY A 259 13.46 9.60 6.29
C GLY A 259 12.84 9.26 4.92
N ILE A 260 11.58 8.81 4.89
CA ILE A 260 10.84 8.45 3.67
C ILE A 260 9.58 9.31 3.54
N ARG A 261 9.07 9.44 2.30
CA ARG A 261 7.87 10.25 2.01
C ARG A 261 6.62 9.61 2.64
N PRO A 262 5.80 10.38 3.38
CA PRO A 262 4.51 9.89 3.88
C PRO A 262 3.58 9.38 2.79
N GLU A 263 2.90 8.27 3.08
CA GLU A 263 1.80 7.72 2.31
C GLU A 263 0.57 7.61 3.21
N PHE A 264 -0.55 8.23 2.80
CA PHE A 264 -1.83 8.18 3.48
C PHE A 264 -2.87 7.58 2.57
N HIS A 265 -4.00 7.15 3.13
CA HIS A 265 -5.12 6.68 2.35
C HIS A 265 -6.30 7.65 2.45
N LEU A 266 -7.04 7.77 1.36
CA LEU A 266 -8.27 8.56 1.28
C LEU A 266 -9.37 7.72 0.67
N SER A 267 -10.41 7.50 1.45
CA SER A 267 -11.63 6.84 1.01
C SER A 267 -12.87 7.45 1.69
N GLU A 268 -14.05 7.16 1.18
CA GLU A 268 -15.32 7.58 1.74
C GLU A 268 -16.26 6.39 1.87
N GLN A 269 -17.21 6.48 2.82
CA GLN A 269 -18.24 5.47 3.01
C GLN A 269 -19.14 5.39 1.77
N GLY A 270 -19.20 4.22 1.18
CA GLY A 270 -20.15 3.90 0.10
C GLY A 270 -21.45 3.33 0.62
N CYS A 271 -22.34 2.95 -0.30
CA CYS A 271 -23.56 2.24 0.04
C CYS A 271 -23.28 0.86 0.64
N GLY A 272 -23.98 0.50 1.70
CA GLY A 272 -23.86 -0.79 2.36
C GLY A 272 -23.37 -0.70 3.81
N ARG A 273 -22.69 -1.77 4.27
CA ARG A 273 -22.16 -1.84 5.63
C ARG A 273 -20.99 -0.88 5.85
N ILE A 274 -20.74 -0.51 7.10
CA ILE A 274 -19.58 0.29 7.53
C ILE A 274 -18.29 -0.32 6.96
N GLY A 275 -17.42 0.53 6.40
CA GLY A 275 -16.16 0.15 5.77
C GLY A 275 -16.26 -0.14 4.27
N HIS A 276 -17.44 -0.04 3.63
CA HIS A 276 -17.53 -0.11 2.18
C HIS A 276 -17.12 1.22 1.55
N HIS A 277 -16.21 1.16 0.58
CA HIS A 277 -15.78 2.34 -0.16
C HIS A 277 -16.85 2.82 -1.14
N SER A 278 -16.91 4.12 -1.34
CA SER A 278 -17.74 4.78 -2.36
C SER A 278 -17.18 4.55 -3.77
N ASP A 279 -17.97 4.89 -4.78
CA ASP A 279 -17.54 4.86 -6.17
C ASP A 279 -16.54 5.99 -6.46
N TYR A 280 -16.81 7.19 -5.96
CA TYR A 280 -15.99 8.38 -6.04
C TYR A 280 -15.76 8.97 -4.65
N ILE A 281 -14.82 9.90 -4.56
CA ILE A 281 -14.54 10.69 -3.36
C ILE A 281 -15.00 12.12 -3.64
N SER A 282 -15.77 12.71 -2.72
CA SER A 282 -16.37 14.02 -2.91
C SER A 282 -15.32 15.13 -2.88
N GLN A 283 -14.38 15.06 -1.94
CA GLN A 283 -13.33 16.06 -1.79
C GLN A 283 -12.10 15.53 -1.08
N ILE A 284 -10.96 16.17 -1.33
CA ILE A 284 -9.75 15.97 -0.52
C ILE A 284 -9.94 16.81 0.75
N PRO A 285 -9.88 16.21 1.96
CA PRO A 285 -9.99 16.95 3.21
C PRO A 285 -8.94 18.06 3.32
N GLU A 286 -9.30 19.20 3.90
CA GLU A 286 -8.39 20.35 4.04
C GLU A 286 -7.14 20.00 4.83
N TYR A 287 -7.27 19.22 5.89
CA TYR A 287 -6.13 18.76 6.69
C TYR A 287 -5.10 17.94 5.90
N TYR A 288 -5.47 17.32 4.76
CA TYR A 288 -4.50 16.70 3.85
C TYR A 288 -3.88 17.71 2.89
N LYS A 289 -4.67 18.64 2.35
CA LYS A 289 -4.18 19.69 1.43
C LYS A 289 -3.17 20.62 2.08
N GLU A 290 -3.33 20.87 3.38
CA GLU A 290 -2.44 21.73 4.17
C GLU A 290 -1.07 21.07 4.50
N ILE A 291 -0.90 19.75 4.37
CA ILE A 291 0.34 19.09 4.80
C ILE A 291 1.58 19.70 4.16
N PRO A 292 1.65 19.92 2.83
CA PRO A 292 2.85 20.49 2.22
C PRO A 292 3.20 21.88 2.77
N SER A 293 2.22 22.78 2.88
CA SER A 293 2.45 24.16 3.33
C SER A 293 2.67 24.29 4.83
N LYS A 294 1.91 23.52 5.63
CA LYS A 294 1.90 23.64 7.10
C LYS A 294 3.07 22.90 7.76
N TYR A 295 3.46 21.74 7.20
CA TYR A 295 4.49 20.88 7.81
C TYR A 295 5.77 20.79 6.97
N GLY A 296 5.82 21.41 5.79
CA GLY A 296 6.98 21.39 4.89
C GLY A 296 7.32 19.96 4.39
N MET A 297 6.32 19.08 4.29
CA MET A 297 6.50 17.68 3.88
C MET A 297 5.67 17.38 2.64
N SER A 298 6.29 16.77 1.62
CA SER A 298 5.52 16.15 0.55
C SER A 298 4.77 14.93 1.07
N VAL A 299 3.56 14.69 0.56
CA VAL A 299 2.72 13.55 0.94
C VAL A 299 2.10 12.90 -0.29
N ASP A 300 2.04 11.59 -0.29
CA ASP A 300 1.31 10.80 -1.27
C ASP A 300 0.00 10.31 -0.65
N ILE A 301 -1.11 10.43 -1.38
CA ILE A 301 -2.43 10.01 -0.91
C ILE A 301 -2.97 8.96 -1.87
N MET A 302 -3.08 7.75 -1.38
CA MET A 302 -3.65 6.64 -2.11
C MET A 302 -5.18 6.74 -2.13
N ILE A 303 -5.77 6.78 -3.33
CA ILE A 303 -7.22 6.94 -3.51
C ILE A 303 -7.89 5.57 -3.57
N GLU A 304 -8.68 5.26 -2.54
CA GLU A 304 -9.37 3.98 -2.42
C GLU A 304 -10.85 4.06 -2.79
N ALA A 305 -11.14 4.59 -3.96
CA ALA A 305 -12.47 4.61 -4.57
C ALA A 305 -12.65 3.47 -5.57
N LYS A 306 -13.89 3.01 -5.81
CA LYS A 306 -14.17 1.93 -6.76
C LYS A 306 -13.90 2.34 -8.21
N MET A 307 -14.09 3.63 -8.56
CA MET A 307 -13.84 4.19 -9.90
C MET A 307 -12.37 4.56 -10.13
N LYS A 308 -11.47 4.18 -9.21
CA LYS A 308 -10.01 4.16 -9.37
C LYS A 308 -9.44 5.46 -9.97
N GLU A 309 -8.79 5.37 -11.16
CA GLU A 309 -8.21 6.52 -11.87
C GLU A 309 -9.23 7.62 -12.19
N GLN A 310 -10.47 7.26 -12.45
CA GLN A 310 -11.52 8.25 -12.72
C GLN A 310 -11.79 9.12 -11.49
N ALA A 311 -11.80 8.53 -10.30
CA ALA A 311 -11.91 9.27 -9.05
C ALA A 311 -10.69 10.20 -8.82
N ILE A 312 -9.47 9.74 -9.17
CA ILE A 312 -8.26 10.56 -9.10
C ILE A 312 -8.37 11.76 -10.04
N LEU A 313 -8.76 11.54 -11.31
CA LEU A 313 -8.89 12.60 -12.30
C LEU A 313 -9.95 13.65 -11.91
N GLN A 314 -11.04 13.22 -11.27
CA GLN A 314 -12.05 14.12 -10.71
C GLN A 314 -11.46 14.97 -9.56
N LEU A 315 -10.72 14.36 -8.63
CA LEU A 315 -10.15 15.05 -7.47
C LEU A 315 -9.03 16.04 -7.85
N ARG A 316 -8.33 15.83 -8.95
CA ARG A 316 -7.23 16.71 -9.41
C ARG A 316 -7.67 18.16 -9.58
N SER A 317 -8.89 18.41 -9.99
CA SER A 317 -9.42 19.77 -10.12
C SER A 317 -9.44 20.56 -8.80
N GLN A 318 -9.30 19.87 -7.66
CA GLN A 318 -9.27 20.46 -6.32
C GLN A 318 -7.84 20.80 -5.83
N LEU A 319 -6.82 20.42 -6.59
CA LEU A 319 -5.41 20.68 -6.27
C LEU A 319 -4.87 21.86 -7.09
N PRO A 320 -3.89 22.62 -6.55
CA PRO A 320 -3.25 23.69 -7.32
C PRO A 320 -2.50 23.10 -8.54
N MET A 321 -2.49 23.86 -9.64
CA MET A 321 -1.82 23.46 -10.90
C MET A 321 -0.34 23.10 -10.76
N SER A 322 0.33 23.59 -9.72
CA SER A 322 1.73 23.29 -9.41
C SER A 322 1.97 21.87 -8.87
N SER A 323 0.91 21.08 -8.66
CA SER A 323 0.97 19.70 -8.15
C SER A 323 1.02 18.65 -9.26
N PHE A 324 1.27 19.05 -10.53
CA PHE A 324 1.23 18.17 -11.71
C PHE A 324 2.50 18.28 -12.56
#